data_0f7b3f2530f6743b8973b738d752a335
#
_entry.id   0f7b3f2530f6743b8973b738d752a335
#
_cell.length_a   1.000
_cell.length_b   1.000
_cell.length_c   1.000
_cell.angle_alpha   90.00
_cell.angle_beta   90.00
_cell.angle_gamma   90.00
#
_symmetry.space_group_name_H-M   'P 1'
#
loop_
_entity.id
_entity.type
_entity.pdbx_description
1 polymer ?
#
loop_
_entity_poly.entity_id
_entity_poly.type
_entity_poly.pdbx_seq_one_letter_code
_entity_poly.pdbx_strand_id
1 'polypeptide(L)'
;DRVDKGIEEERRRLEFLKKQANYIIDTSHLLTRELKTELNKIFVENQEFKNLFITILSFGFKYGIPADADLVFDVRFLPNPYYVEGLRQKNGNDKEIQDFVMQYKEAHVFLDKLEDMIKFLIPNYITEGKSQLVIAIGCTGGKHRSVTLANELFKRLEKQKQFGIKIEHRDIEKDTMRH
;
A
#
# COMPACT_ATOMS: atom_id res chain seq x y z
N ASP A 1 19.61 -11.91 28.43
CA ASP A 1 18.25 -11.78 27.94
C ASP A 1 18.27 -10.93 26.69
N ARG A 2 17.63 -11.40 25.63
CA ARG A 2 17.63 -10.72 24.34
C ARG A 2 16.49 -9.72 24.28
N VAL A 3 16.73 -8.54 23.73
CA VAL A 3 15.74 -7.45 23.56
C VAL A 3 14.53 -7.92 22.75
N ASP A 4 14.76 -8.75 21.71
CA ASP A 4 13.71 -9.37 20.89
C ASP A 4 12.69 -10.16 21.73
N LYS A 5 13.14 -10.99 22.66
CA LYS A 5 12.25 -11.75 23.57
C LYS A 5 11.46 -10.84 24.51
N GLY A 6 12.08 -9.74 24.95
CA GLY A 6 11.39 -8.74 25.76
C GLY A 6 10.27 -8.07 25.00
N ILE A 7 10.50 -7.71 23.74
CA ILE A 7 9.49 -7.10 22.86
C ILE A 7 8.32 -8.08 22.59
N GLU A 8 8.63 -9.37 22.33
CA GLU A 8 7.59 -10.38 22.11
C GLU A 8 6.70 -10.58 23.33
N GLU A 9 7.31 -10.67 24.54
CA GLU A 9 6.56 -10.83 25.79
C GLU A 9 5.72 -9.58 26.09
N GLU A 10 6.26 -8.38 25.86
CA GLU A 10 5.51 -7.13 26.02
C GLU A 10 4.32 -7.06 25.06
N ARG A 11 4.52 -7.39 23.79
CA ARG A 11 3.43 -7.45 22.80
C ARG A 11 2.35 -8.44 23.22
N ARG A 12 2.72 -9.61 23.71
CA ARG A 12 1.77 -10.61 24.21
C ARG A 12 0.96 -10.10 25.39
N ARG A 13 1.58 -9.39 26.33
CA ARG A 13 0.90 -8.79 27.48
C ARG A 13 -0.05 -7.65 27.08
N LEU A 14 0.30 -6.90 26.05
CA LEU A 14 -0.50 -5.77 25.56
C LEU A 14 -1.62 -6.20 24.60
N GLU A 15 -1.65 -7.45 24.13
CA GLU A 15 -2.67 -7.93 23.19
C GLU A 15 -4.10 -7.78 23.73
N PHE A 16 -4.30 -8.03 25.02
CA PHE A 16 -5.56 -7.81 25.71
C PHE A 16 -6.01 -6.34 25.65
N LEU A 17 -5.09 -5.40 25.91
CA LEU A 17 -5.38 -3.96 25.81
C LEU A 17 -5.72 -3.55 24.39
N LYS A 18 -4.98 -4.11 23.41
CA LYS A 18 -5.23 -3.84 21.99
C LYS A 18 -6.65 -4.25 21.57
N LYS A 19 -7.16 -5.38 22.07
CA LYS A 19 -8.53 -5.86 21.77
C LYS A 19 -9.62 -5.00 22.42
N GLN A 20 -9.32 -4.27 23.50
CA GLN A 20 -10.26 -3.41 24.20
C GLN A 20 -10.10 -1.91 23.90
N ALA A 21 -9.06 -1.53 23.17
CA ALA A 21 -8.80 -0.14 22.85
C ALA A 21 -9.83 0.42 21.86
N ASN A 22 -10.38 1.60 22.17
CA ASN A 22 -11.22 2.34 21.24
C ASN A 22 -10.41 2.92 20.07
N TYR A 23 -9.14 3.25 20.34
CA TYR A 23 -8.23 3.83 19.36
C TYR A 23 -6.86 3.18 19.48
N ILE A 24 -6.28 2.80 18.35
CA ILE A 24 -4.91 2.29 18.24
C ILE A 24 -4.19 3.17 17.23
N ILE A 25 -3.20 3.92 17.67
CA ILE A 25 -2.41 4.80 16.81
C ILE A 25 -1.00 4.22 16.70
N ASP A 26 -0.62 3.81 15.50
CA ASP A 26 0.77 3.44 15.23
C ASP A 26 1.58 4.70 14.96
N THR A 27 2.54 4.95 15.83
CA THR A 27 3.39 6.15 15.77
C THR A 27 4.73 5.92 15.07
N SER A 28 4.99 4.72 14.54
CA SER A 28 6.29 4.31 13.99
C SER A 28 6.79 5.23 12.87
N HIS A 29 5.87 5.82 12.10
CA HIS A 29 6.19 6.68 10.97
C HIS A 29 5.61 8.10 11.10
N LEU A 30 5.07 8.45 12.27
CA LEU A 30 4.49 9.77 12.50
C LEU A 30 5.53 10.72 13.10
N LEU A 31 5.64 11.90 12.54
CA LEU A 31 6.29 13.03 13.22
C LEU A 31 5.41 13.50 14.37
N THR A 32 6.01 14.10 15.39
CA THR A 32 5.30 14.63 16.58
C THR A 32 4.14 15.55 16.20
N ARG A 33 4.32 16.40 15.18
CA ARG A 33 3.27 17.29 14.67
C ARG A 33 2.09 16.53 14.05
N GLU A 34 2.37 15.42 13.38
CA GLU A 34 1.35 14.58 12.74
C GLU A 34 0.55 13.82 13.79
N LEU A 35 1.22 13.24 14.79
CA LEU A 35 0.56 12.64 15.94
C LEU A 35 -0.36 13.63 16.65
N LYS A 36 0.10 14.88 16.88
CA LYS A 36 -0.73 15.92 17.48
C LYS A 36 -1.97 16.23 16.63
N THR A 37 -1.83 16.27 15.32
CA THR A 37 -2.94 16.48 14.40
C THR A 37 -3.95 15.34 14.48
N GLU A 38 -3.49 14.09 14.49
CA GLU A 38 -4.39 12.92 14.61
C GLU A 38 -5.10 12.90 15.96
N LEU A 39 -4.42 13.20 17.05
CA LEU A 39 -5.05 13.32 18.38
C LEU A 39 -6.10 14.42 18.42
N ASN A 40 -5.85 15.57 17.79
CA ASN A 40 -6.83 16.65 17.71
C ASN A 40 -8.08 16.25 16.93
N LYS A 41 -7.92 15.57 15.78
CA LYS A 41 -9.06 15.06 15.01
C LYS A 41 -9.94 14.12 15.84
N ILE A 42 -9.33 13.21 16.59
CA ILE A 42 -10.04 12.23 17.42
C ILE A 42 -10.76 12.89 18.61
N PHE A 43 -10.03 13.69 19.40
CA PHE A 43 -10.51 14.13 20.71
C PHE A 43 -11.09 15.55 20.74
N VAL A 44 -10.82 16.38 19.72
CA VAL A 44 -11.31 17.76 19.67
C VAL A 44 -12.36 17.94 18.57
N GLU A 45 -12.14 17.35 17.39
CA GLU A 45 -13.02 17.54 16.23
C GLU A 45 -14.07 16.44 16.08
N ASN A 46 -14.07 15.43 16.96
CA ASN A 46 -15.01 14.29 16.93
C ASN A 46 -15.07 13.59 15.54
N GLN A 47 -13.97 13.60 14.79
CA GLN A 47 -13.89 12.91 13.51
C GLN A 47 -13.73 11.41 13.74
N GLU A 48 -14.35 10.61 12.87
CA GLU A 48 -14.19 9.16 12.91
C GLU A 48 -12.71 8.77 12.74
N PHE A 49 -12.14 8.13 13.76
CA PHE A 49 -10.78 7.61 13.70
C PHE A 49 -10.73 6.37 12.83
N LYS A 50 -9.77 6.37 11.90
CA LYS A 50 -9.55 5.24 11.01
C LYS A 50 -8.55 4.27 11.66
N ASN A 51 -9.04 3.17 12.19
CA ASN A 51 -8.22 2.16 12.87
C ASN A 51 -7.24 1.41 11.95
N LEU A 52 -7.44 1.45 10.64
CA LEU A 52 -6.59 0.81 9.65
C LEU A 52 -6.02 1.86 8.69
N PHE A 53 -4.71 1.79 8.44
CA PHE A 53 -4.03 2.59 7.44
C PHE A 53 -3.45 1.70 6.33
N ILE A 54 -3.86 1.91 5.09
CA ILE A 54 -3.45 1.10 3.94
C ILE A 54 -2.37 1.85 3.14
N THR A 55 -1.25 1.18 2.88
CA THR A 55 -0.24 1.65 1.94
C THR A 55 -0.30 0.80 0.69
N ILE A 56 -0.59 1.42 -0.47
CA ILE A 56 -0.42 0.78 -1.77
C ILE A 56 0.99 1.09 -2.25
N LEU A 57 1.82 0.04 -2.40
CA LEU A 57 3.23 0.18 -2.73
C LEU A 57 3.53 -0.44 -4.10
N SER A 58 4.01 0.35 -5.06
CA SER A 58 4.54 -0.22 -6.30
C SER A 58 6.05 -0.50 -6.17
N PHE A 59 6.50 -1.66 -6.69
CA PHE A 59 7.90 -2.06 -6.62
C PHE A 59 8.38 -2.83 -7.86
N GLY A 60 9.70 -2.99 -7.98
CA GLY A 60 10.36 -3.83 -8.98
C GLY A 60 10.96 -5.08 -8.36
N PHE A 61 10.57 -6.27 -8.86
CA PHE A 61 11.11 -7.54 -8.39
C PHE A 61 12.64 -7.61 -8.47
N LYS A 62 13.27 -6.93 -9.44
CA LYS A 62 14.73 -6.86 -9.55
C LYS A 62 15.41 -6.16 -8.36
N TYR A 63 14.66 -5.42 -7.55
CA TYR A 63 15.16 -4.75 -6.34
C TYR A 63 14.71 -5.43 -5.04
N GLY A 64 14.15 -6.63 -5.16
CA GLY A 64 13.63 -7.41 -4.03
C GLY A 64 12.20 -7.04 -3.64
N ILE A 65 11.51 -7.99 -3.06
CA ILE A 65 10.17 -7.81 -2.47
C ILE A 65 10.31 -6.92 -1.23
N PRO A 66 9.39 -5.94 -1.02
CA PRO A 66 9.38 -5.15 0.22
C PRO A 66 9.20 -6.06 1.44
N ALA A 67 10.07 -5.92 2.44
CA ALA A 67 10.07 -6.80 3.62
C ALA A 67 8.86 -6.57 4.55
N ASP A 68 8.25 -5.40 4.45
CA ASP A 68 7.07 -4.96 5.22
C ASP A 68 5.74 -5.21 4.49
N ALA A 69 5.77 -5.83 3.29
CA ALA A 69 4.55 -6.09 2.54
C ALA A 69 3.73 -7.24 3.16
N ASP A 70 2.47 -6.97 3.45
CA ASP A 70 1.51 -7.99 3.91
C ASP A 70 0.93 -8.80 2.73
N LEU A 71 0.64 -8.12 1.62
CA LEU A 71 0.11 -8.71 0.39
C LEU A 71 1.01 -8.33 -0.78
N VAL A 72 1.40 -9.31 -1.59
CA VAL A 72 2.28 -9.09 -2.74
C VAL A 72 1.62 -9.64 -4.00
N PHE A 73 1.49 -8.79 -5.02
CA PHE A 73 0.89 -9.14 -6.30
C PHE A 73 1.86 -8.92 -7.45
N ASP A 74 2.02 -9.93 -8.30
CA ASP A 74 2.85 -9.89 -9.48
C ASP A 74 2.01 -9.52 -10.72
N VAL A 75 2.33 -8.40 -11.37
CA VAL A 75 1.64 -7.94 -12.58
C VAL A 75 2.48 -8.08 -13.85
N ARG A 76 3.50 -8.96 -13.83
CA ARG A 76 4.35 -9.23 -14.99
C ARG A 76 3.65 -9.99 -16.13
N PHE A 77 2.47 -10.55 -15.87
CA PHE A 77 1.62 -11.16 -16.90
C PHE A 77 1.10 -10.16 -17.93
N LEU A 78 1.07 -8.85 -17.61
CA LEU A 78 0.71 -7.79 -18.55
C LEU A 78 1.85 -7.50 -19.51
N PRO A 79 1.57 -7.13 -20.79
CA PRO A 79 2.57 -6.69 -21.73
C PRO A 79 3.45 -5.56 -21.19
N ASN A 80 4.75 -5.61 -21.56
CA ASN A 80 5.73 -4.70 -20.99
C ASN A 80 5.95 -3.47 -21.87
N PRO A 81 5.59 -2.25 -21.43
CA PRO A 81 5.79 -1.00 -22.19
C PRO A 81 7.26 -0.74 -22.56
N TYR A 82 8.19 -1.32 -21.84
CA TYR A 82 9.63 -1.17 -22.07
C TYR A 82 10.05 -1.54 -23.52
N TYR A 83 9.34 -2.49 -24.15
CA TYR A 83 9.63 -2.94 -25.51
C TYR A 83 8.92 -2.13 -26.60
N VAL A 84 8.14 -1.12 -26.22
CA VAL A 84 7.43 -0.24 -27.14
C VAL A 84 8.24 1.04 -27.32
N GLU A 85 8.55 1.38 -28.58
CA GLU A 85 9.24 2.62 -28.91
C GLU A 85 8.49 3.84 -28.39
N GLY A 86 9.20 4.79 -27.79
CA GLY A 86 8.62 6.00 -27.17
C GLY A 86 8.03 5.81 -25.75
N LEU A 87 7.79 4.57 -25.30
CA LEU A 87 7.28 4.30 -23.95
C LEU A 87 8.37 3.97 -22.94
N ARG A 88 9.53 3.50 -23.39
CA ARG A 88 10.62 3.00 -22.54
C ARG A 88 11.09 4.01 -21.49
N GLN A 89 11.20 5.29 -21.85
CA GLN A 89 11.70 6.35 -20.96
C GLN A 89 10.63 6.88 -19.99
N LYS A 90 9.37 6.69 -20.30
CA LYS A 90 8.22 7.12 -19.49
C LYS A 90 8.02 6.22 -18.28
N ASN A 91 7.10 6.58 -17.41
CA ASN A 91 6.75 5.80 -16.21
C ASN A 91 5.22 5.68 -16.06
N GLY A 92 4.75 4.89 -15.10
CA GLY A 92 3.33 4.62 -14.90
C GLY A 92 2.47 5.80 -14.44
N ASN A 93 3.07 6.97 -14.19
CA ASN A 93 2.32 8.21 -13.96
C ASN A 93 2.03 8.94 -15.29
N ASP A 94 2.76 8.59 -16.37
CA ASP A 94 2.52 9.16 -17.69
C ASP A 94 1.28 8.53 -18.33
N LYS A 95 0.44 9.37 -18.93
CA LYS A 95 -0.84 8.94 -19.50
C LYS A 95 -0.67 7.86 -20.57
N GLU A 96 0.33 7.97 -21.42
CA GLU A 96 0.59 6.99 -22.49
C GLU A 96 0.95 5.61 -21.94
N ILE A 97 1.61 5.54 -20.78
CA ILE A 97 1.88 4.26 -20.09
C ILE A 97 0.59 3.72 -19.50
N GLN A 98 -0.20 4.58 -18.87
CA GLN A 98 -1.50 4.18 -18.31
C GLN A 98 -2.42 3.65 -19.41
N ASP A 99 -2.55 4.37 -20.52
CA ASP A 99 -3.37 3.96 -21.65
C ASP A 99 -2.88 2.63 -22.24
N PHE A 100 -1.56 2.44 -22.37
CA PHE A 100 -0.98 1.18 -22.85
C PHE A 100 -1.28 0.02 -21.89
N VAL A 101 -1.11 0.18 -20.60
CA VAL A 101 -1.35 -0.90 -19.63
C VAL A 101 -2.83 -1.21 -19.50
N MET A 102 -3.67 -0.18 -19.45
CA MET A 102 -5.10 -0.31 -19.22
C MET A 102 -5.91 -0.68 -20.48
N GLN A 103 -5.32 -0.72 -21.68
CA GLN A 103 -6.03 -1.24 -22.86
C GLN A 103 -6.28 -2.76 -22.78
N TYR A 104 -5.56 -3.48 -21.93
CA TYR A 104 -5.69 -4.93 -21.80
C TYR A 104 -6.79 -5.31 -20.81
N LYS A 105 -7.69 -6.19 -21.24
CA LYS A 105 -8.80 -6.70 -20.41
C LYS A 105 -8.30 -7.32 -19.10
N GLU A 106 -7.15 -7.99 -19.15
CA GLU A 106 -6.52 -8.65 -18.01
C GLU A 106 -6.18 -7.67 -16.88
N ALA A 107 -5.82 -6.42 -17.21
CA ALA A 107 -5.56 -5.37 -16.21
C ALA A 107 -6.83 -5.03 -15.43
N HIS A 108 -7.97 -4.87 -16.13
CA HIS A 108 -9.26 -4.59 -15.51
C HIS A 108 -9.74 -5.78 -14.66
N VAL A 109 -9.71 -6.99 -15.21
CA VAL A 109 -10.13 -8.20 -14.48
C VAL A 109 -9.28 -8.41 -13.23
N PHE A 110 -7.97 -8.17 -13.31
CA PHE A 110 -7.10 -8.25 -12.15
C PHE A 110 -7.49 -7.23 -11.07
N LEU A 111 -7.67 -5.96 -11.44
CA LEU A 111 -8.07 -4.90 -10.52
C LEU A 111 -9.42 -5.18 -9.87
N ASP A 112 -10.41 -5.69 -10.61
CA ASP A 112 -11.72 -6.03 -10.07
C ASP A 112 -11.62 -7.12 -9.00
N LYS A 113 -10.89 -8.21 -9.30
CA LYS A 113 -10.64 -9.30 -8.35
C LYS A 113 -9.85 -8.84 -7.12
N LEU A 114 -8.85 -7.98 -7.33
CA LEU A 114 -8.03 -7.45 -6.26
C LEU A 114 -8.84 -6.53 -5.35
N GLU A 115 -9.65 -5.65 -5.91
CA GLU A 115 -10.54 -4.76 -5.18
C GLU A 115 -11.55 -5.55 -4.34
N ASP A 116 -12.19 -6.57 -4.90
CA ASP A 116 -13.13 -7.44 -4.19
C ASP A 116 -12.46 -8.16 -3.01
N MET A 117 -11.26 -8.71 -3.23
CA MET A 117 -10.49 -9.37 -2.18
C MET A 117 -10.10 -8.39 -1.06
N ILE A 118 -9.64 -7.19 -1.41
CA ILE A 118 -9.26 -6.17 -0.42
C ILE A 118 -10.48 -5.72 0.39
N LYS A 119 -11.62 -5.48 -0.27
CA LYS A 119 -12.88 -5.14 0.42
C LYS A 119 -13.34 -6.23 1.38
N PHE A 120 -13.13 -7.48 1.06
CA PHE A 120 -13.38 -8.61 1.96
C PHE A 120 -12.41 -8.64 3.14
N LEU A 121 -11.11 -8.40 2.91
CA LEU A 121 -10.07 -8.49 3.92
C LEU A 121 -10.09 -7.33 4.94
N ILE A 122 -10.39 -6.12 4.51
CA ILE A 122 -10.36 -4.91 5.36
C ILE A 122 -11.15 -5.05 6.65
N PRO A 123 -12.45 -5.40 6.66
CA PRO A 123 -13.21 -5.53 7.91
C PRO A 123 -12.66 -6.66 8.80
N ASN A 124 -12.16 -7.74 8.21
CA ASN A 124 -11.56 -8.83 8.97
C ASN A 124 -10.24 -8.40 9.63
N TYR A 125 -9.40 -7.63 8.95
CA TYR A 125 -8.18 -7.09 9.52
C TYR A 125 -8.45 -6.04 10.61
N ILE A 126 -9.47 -5.21 10.45
CA ILE A 126 -9.91 -4.27 11.50
C ILE A 126 -10.35 -5.04 12.75
N THR A 127 -11.11 -6.11 12.59
CA THR A 127 -11.57 -6.97 13.70
C THR A 127 -10.41 -7.67 14.39
N GLU A 128 -9.40 -8.10 13.63
CA GLU A 128 -8.15 -8.68 14.16
C GLU A 128 -7.29 -7.63 14.92
N GLY A 129 -7.59 -6.34 14.76
CA GLY A 129 -6.83 -5.23 15.37
C GLY A 129 -5.58 -4.85 14.59
N LYS A 130 -5.53 -5.15 13.27
CA LYS A 130 -4.46 -4.69 12.39
C LYS A 130 -4.59 -3.18 12.17
N SER A 131 -3.52 -2.45 12.44
CA SER A 131 -3.49 -0.99 12.28
C SER A 131 -2.85 -0.53 10.97
N GLN A 132 -2.04 -1.38 10.33
CA GLN A 132 -1.38 -1.11 9.06
C GLN A 132 -1.54 -2.29 8.11
N LEU A 133 -1.71 -2.00 6.81
CA LEU A 133 -1.78 -2.97 5.74
C LEU A 133 -0.96 -2.47 4.55
N VAL A 134 0.09 -3.19 4.17
CA VAL A 134 0.91 -2.88 3.02
C VAL A 134 0.58 -3.82 1.87
N ILE A 135 0.02 -3.25 0.78
CA ILE A 135 -0.35 -3.96 -0.44
C ILE A 135 0.68 -3.61 -1.51
N ALA A 136 1.56 -4.55 -1.82
CA ALA A 136 2.65 -4.36 -2.76
C ALA A 136 2.31 -4.92 -4.15
N ILE A 137 2.40 -4.09 -5.19
CA ILE A 137 2.20 -4.48 -6.60
C ILE A 137 3.54 -4.42 -7.31
N GLY A 138 4.00 -5.55 -7.85
CA GLY A 138 5.33 -5.70 -8.43
C GLY A 138 5.33 -5.97 -9.93
N CYS A 139 6.19 -5.27 -10.65
CA CYS A 139 6.60 -5.64 -12.02
C CYS A 139 8.13 -5.81 -12.08
N THR A 140 8.71 -6.02 -13.25
CA THR A 140 10.16 -6.28 -13.37
C THR A 140 11.00 -5.14 -12.77
N GLY A 141 10.81 -3.90 -13.24
CA GLY A 141 11.61 -2.73 -12.84
C GLY A 141 10.91 -1.77 -11.88
N GLY A 142 9.61 -1.95 -11.59
CA GLY A 142 8.88 -1.03 -10.69
C GLY A 142 8.54 0.33 -11.30
N LYS A 143 8.67 0.49 -12.64
CA LYS A 143 8.54 1.79 -13.29
C LYS A 143 7.23 1.99 -14.06
N HIS A 144 6.69 0.94 -14.71
CA HIS A 144 5.56 1.05 -15.63
C HIS A 144 4.29 0.38 -15.07
N ARG A 145 4.13 -0.94 -15.30
CA ARG A 145 2.92 -1.72 -15.00
C ARG A 145 2.49 -1.64 -13.54
N SER A 146 3.44 -1.85 -12.61
CA SER A 146 3.16 -1.80 -11.17
C SER A 146 2.72 -0.42 -10.70
N VAL A 147 3.33 0.65 -11.22
CA VAL A 147 2.95 2.03 -10.92
C VAL A 147 1.54 2.32 -11.42
N THR A 148 1.24 1.97 -12.67
CA THR A 148 -0.10 2.15 -13.26
C THR A 148 -1.16 1.42 -12.45
N LEU A 149 -0.97 0.12 -12.15
CA LEU A 149 -1.98 -0.66 -11.41
C LEU A 149 -2.12 -0.21 -9.95
N ALA A 150 -1.02 0.23 -9.32
CA ALA A 150 -1.07 0.82 -7.99
C ALA A 150 -1.90 2.11 -7.96
N ASN A 151 -1.71 2.99 -8.95
CA ASN A 151 -2.51 4.21 -9.12
C ASN A 151 -3.99 3.90 -9.31
N GLU A 152 -4.32 2.94 -10.17
CA GLU A 152 -5.71 2.57 -10.43
C GLU A 152 -6.38 1.93 -9.20
N LEU A 153 -5.66 1.07 -8.47
CA LEU A 153 -6.16 0.52 -7.22
C LEU A 153 -6.39 1.61 -6.17
N PHE A 154 -5.45 2.55 -6.03
CA PHE A 154 -5.60 3.69 -5.12
C PHE A 154 -6.86 4.49 -5.43
N LYS A 155 -7.09 4.88 -6.70
CA LYS A 155 -8.30 5.62 -7.14
C LYS A 155 -9.60 4.90 -6.82
N ARG A 156 -9.60 3.56 -6.85
CA ARG A 156 -10.78 2.74 -6.53
C ARG A 156 -11.07 2.71 -5.02
N LEU A 157 -10.02 2.72 -4.20
CA LEU A 157 -10.13 2.58 -2.75
C LEU A 157 -10.19 3.91 -2.00
N GLU A 158 -9.63 5.00 -2.52
CA GLU A 158 -9.51 6.30 -1.83
C GLU A 158 -10.83 6.92 -1.39
N LYS A 159 -11.93 6.58 -2.09
CA LYS A 159 -13.28 7.10 -1.78
C LYS A 159 -13.92 6.43 -0.55
N GLN A 160 -13.32 5.36 -0.04
CA GLN A 160 -13.84 4.65 1.13
C GLN A 160 -13.40 5.39 2.41
N LYS A 161 -14.37 5.68 3.29
CA LYS A 161 -14.12 6.44 4.52
C LYS A 161 -13.63 5.59 5.71
N GLN A 162 -13.68 4.26 5.59
CA GLN A 162 -13.46 3.32 6.69
C GLN A 162 -11.98 3.18 7.11
N PHE A 163 -11.02 3.62 6.28
CA PHE A 163 -9.59 3.48 6.52
C PHE A 163 -8.81 4.67 5.95
N GLY A 164 -7.59 4.89 6.48
CA GLY A 164 -6.62 5.79 5.86
C GLY A 164 -5.94 5.09 4.68
N ILE A 165 -5.58 5.82 3.63
CA ILE A 165 -4.90 5.23 2.47
C ILE A 165 -3.84 6.18 1.93
N LYS A 166 -2.69 5.63 1.54
CA LYS A 166 -1.64 6.32 0.78
C LYS A 166 -1.09 5.44 -0.32
N ILE A 167 -0.41 6.06 -1.27
CA ILE A 167 0.31 5.38 -2.34
C ILE A 167 1.78 5.76 -2.32
N GLU A 168 2.64 4.79 -2.59
CA GLU A 168 4.09 4.97 -2.68
C GLU A 168 4.65 4.19 -3.89
N HIS A 169 5.65 4.77 -4.55
CA HIS A 169 6.34 4.15 -5.68
C HIS A 169 7.83 4.00 -5.35
N ARG A 170 8.20 2.85 -4.76
CA ARG A 170 9.54 2.61 -4.21
C ARG A 170 10.67 2.71 -5.24
N ASP A 171 10.43 2.22 -6.44
CA ASP A 171 11.49 1.99 -7.43
C ASP A 171 11.31 2.78 -8.74
N ILE A 172 10.37 3.73 -8.80
CA ILE A 172 10.00 4.44 -10.03
C ILE A 172 11.18 5.19 -10.67
N GLU A 173 12.10 5.71 -9.85
CA GLU A 173 13.24 6.50 -10.30
C GLU A 173 14.54 5.70 -10.43
N LYS A 174 14.60 4.45 -9.93
CA LYS A 174 15.86 3.70 -9.86
C LYS A 174 16.50 3.36 -11.21
N ASP A 175 15.73 3.31 -12.28
CA ASP A 175 16.23 3.02 -13.63
C ASP A 175 16.73 4.27 -14.38
N THR A 176 16.43 5.47 -13.90
CA THR A 176 16.92 6.73 -14.50
C THR A 176 18.39 7.03 -14.16
N MET A 177 18.94 6.37 -13.13
CA MET A 177 20.31 6.59 -12.65
C MET A 177 21.36 5.64 -13.29
N ARG A 178 20.99 4.82 -14.27
CA ARG A 178 21.91 3.89 -14.97
C ARG A 178 22.18 4.32 -16.42
N HIS A 179 22.71 5.51 -16.58
CA HIS A 179 23.32 5.98 -17.84
C HIS A 179 24.74 6.49 -17.57
#